data_763845b570d9369775877962d7d6cd94
#
_entry.id   763845b570d9369775877962d7d6cd94
#
_cell.length_a   1.000
_cell.length_b   1.000
_cell.length_c   1.000
_cell.angle_alpha   90.00
_cell.angle_beta   90.00
_cell.angle_gamma   90.00
#
_symmetry.space_group_name_H-M   'P 1'
#
loop_
_entity.id
_entity.type
_entity.pdbx_description
1 polymer ?
#
loop_
_entity_poly.entity_id
_entity_poly.type
_entity_poly.pdbx_seq_one_letter_code
_entity_poly.pdbx_strand_id
1 'polypeptide(L)'
;MNTNQLKKFAQEARRKLIDQVASRLNYVLNTDSAELREKSAAISNLRDALKNVTKEQLIDKVAYTWFNRFVALRFMDVNDYQPIGIRVVSTLEGFTTPEILDEAKRGHIHDEIKVDRRKIGDLLDGRIPSSNAQNEVYKLLLTGVCNHLHKTFPFLFERIDDYTELLLP
;
A
#
# COMPACT_ATOMS: atom_id res chain seq x y z
N MET A 1 1.92 24.90 15.66
CA MET A 1 2.07 24.08 14.43
C MET A 1 2.19 25.02 13.23
N ASN A 2 3.23 24.89 12.43
CA ASN A 2 3.42 25.76 11.25
C ASN A 2 2.55 25.26 10.08
N THR A 3 1.38 25.86 9.91
CA THR A 3 0.40 25.47 8.87
C THR A 3 0.96 25.59 7.44
N ASN A 4 1.89 26.52 7.20
CA ASN A 4 2.51 26.70 5.88
C ASN A 4 3.46 25.53 5.54
N GLN A 5 4.22 25.03 6.51
CA GLN A 5 5.07 23.85 6.31
C GLN A 5 4.23 22.60 6.05
N LEU A 6 3.12 22.42 6.80
CA LEU A 6 2.20 21.32 6.60
C LEU A 6 1.56 21.36 5.20
N LYS A 7 1.11 22.54 4.77
CA LYS A 7 0.55 22.73 3.42
C LYS A 7 1.55 22.39 2.33
N LYS A 8 2.79 22.86 2.45
CA LYS A 8 3.86 22.57 1.50
C LYS A 8 4.16 21.08 1.45
N PHE A 9 4.31 20.43 2.61
CA PHE A 9 4.50 18.98 2.70
C PHE A 9 3.37 18.21 2.01
N ALA A 10 2.11 18.56 2.30
CA ALA A 10 0.96 17.86 1.71
C ALA A 10 0.94 18.00 0.17
N GLN A 11 1.27 19.17 -0.36
CA GLN A 11 1.36 19.40 -1.81
C GLN A 11 2.49 18.58 -2.45
N GLU A 12 3.67 18.56 -1.85
CA GLU A 12 4.83 17.81 -2.34
C GLU A 12 4.58 16.29 -2.28
N ALA A 13 4.05 15.81 -1.17
CA ALA A 13 3.72 14.39 -0.99
C ALA A 13 2.66 13.91 -1.98
N ARG A 14 1.59 14.71 -2.19
CA ARG A 14 0.55 14.40 -3.19
C ARG A 14 1.13 14.35 -4.59
N ARG A 15 1.95 15.33 -4.98
CA ARG A 15 2.60 15.36 -6.30
C ARG A 15 3.45 14.12 -6.52
N LYS A 16 4.27 13.75 -5.53
CA LYS A 16 5.10 12.55 -5.58
C LYS A 16 4.27 11.28 -5.75
N LEU A 17 3.14 11.17 -5.05
CA LEU A 17 2.23 10.02 -5.19
C LEU A 17 1.61 9.97 -6.59
N ILE A 18 1.19 11.11 -7.15
CA ILE A 18 0.67 11.19 -8.53
C ILE A 18 1.71 10.64 -9.52
N ASP A 19 2.97 11.08 -9.42
CA ASP A 19 4.06 10.63 -10.31
C ASP A 19 4.32 9.12 -10.15
N GLN A 20 4.29 8.61 -8.92
CA GLN A 20 4.50 7.19 -8.64
C GLN A 20 3.34 6.32 -9.13
N VAL A 21 2.09 6.73 -8.89
CA VAL A 21 0.90 6.03 -9.40
C VAL A 21 0.88 6.03 -10.93
N ALA A 22 1.22 7.15 -11.58
CA ALA A 22 1.32 7.25 -13.03
C ALA A 22 2.37 6.27 -13.58
N SER A 23 3.54 6.22 -12.96
CA SER A 23 4.61 5.29 -13.35
C SER A 23 4.16 3.82 -13.18
N ARG A 24 3.52 3.50 -12.06
CA ARG A 24 3.01 2.14 -11.81
C ARG A 24 1.88 1.77 -12.78
N LEU A 25 0.97 2.69 -13.09
CA LEU A 25 -0.08 2.49 -14.08
C LEU A 25 0.51 2.15 -15.46
N ASN A 26 1.50 2.93 -15.90
CA ASN A 26 2.17 2.67 -17.17
C ASN A 26 2.87 1.31 -17.17
N TYR A 27 3.53 0.93 -16.07
CA TYR A 27 4.13 -0.39 -15.92
C TYR A 27 3.10 -1.52 -16.04
N VAL A 28 2.00 -1.44 -15.29
CA VAL A 28 0.95 -2.46 -15.27
C VAL A 28 0.28 -2.64 -16.65
N LEU A 29 0.09 -1.54 -17.39
CA LEU A 29 -0.57 -1.59 -18.69
C LEU A 29 0.34 -2.08 -19.83
N ASN A 30 1.66 -1.93 -19.71
CA ASN A 30 2.62 -2.17 -20.80
C ASN A 30 3.58 -3.35 -20.53
N THR A 31 3.50 -3.98 -19.35
CA THR A 31 4.41 -5.08 -18.98
C THR A 31 3.62 -6.38 -18.85
N ASP A 32 4.19 -7.46 -19.37
CA ASP A 32 3.71 -8.83 -19.12
C ASP A 32 4.72 -9.53 -18.19
N SER A 33 4.40 -9.61 -16.92
CA SER A 33 5.20 -10.29 -15.90
C SER A 33 4.41 -11.40 -15.22
N ALA A 34 5.10 -12.38 -14.64
CA ALA A 34 4.47 -13.46 -13.87
C ALA A 34 3.59 -12.90 -12.73
N GLU A 35 4.08 -11.88 -12.02
CA GLU A 35 3.34 -11.18 -10.96
C GLU A 35 2.01 -10.60 -11.47
N LEU A 36 2.02 -9.97 -12.65
CA LEU A 36 0.82 -9.36 -13.21
C LEU A 36 -0.17 -10.39 -13.75
N ARG A 37 0.32 -11.53 -14.25
CA ARG A 37 -0.56 -12.63 -14.72
C ARG A 37 -1.39 -13.22 -13.58
N GLU A 38 -0.81 -13.32 -12.36
CA GLU A 38 -1.55 -13.74 -11.16
C GLU A 38 -2.68 -12.77 -10.78
N LYS A 39 -2.56 -11.49 -11.19
CA LYS A 39 -3.52 -10.41 -10.89
C LYS A 39 -4.40 -10.04 -12.10
N SER A 40 -4.64 -10.98 -13.00
CA SER A 40 -5.39 -10.75 -14.25
C SER A 40 -6.78 -10.16 -14.05
N ALA A 41 -7.50 -10.56 -13.00
CA ALA A 41 -8.82 -10.01 -12.66
C ALA A 41 -8.74 -8.51 -12.29
N ALA A 42 -7.77 -8.12 -11.47
CA ALA A 42 -7.57 -6.72 -11.09
C ALA A 42 -7.12 -5.87 -12.28
N ILE A 43 -6.32 -6.43 -13.21
CA ILE A 43 -5.95 -5.75 -14.45
C ILE A 43 -7.17 -5.57 -15.37
N SER A 44 -8.06 -6.56 -15.46
CA SER A 44 -9.32 -6.42 -16.19
C SER A 44 -10.17 -5.28 -15.61
N ASN A 45 -10.35 -5.24 -14.31
CA ASN A 45 -11.08 -4.17 -13.60
C ASN A 45 -10.45 -2.79 -13.85
N LEU A 46 -9.12 -2.71 -13.88
CA LEU A 46 -8.39 -1.48 -14.22
C LEU A 46 -8.70 -1.01 -15.65
N ARG A 47 -8.67 -1.93 -16.62
CA ARG A 47 -8.99 -1.61 -18.01
C ARG A 47 -10.45 -1.18 -18.17
N ASP A 48 -11.36 -1.80 -17.44
CA ASP A 48 -12.78 -1.43 -17.47
C ASP A 48 -13.00 -0.04 -16.80
N ALA A 49 -12.33 0.26 -15.74
CA ALA A 49 -12.34 1.60 -15.13
C ALA A 49 -11.86 2.67 -16.13
N LEU A 50 -10.80 2.39 -16.88
CA LEU A 50 -10.25 3.30 -17.88
C LEU A 50 -11.15 3.53 -19.12
N LYS A 51 -12.22 2.74 -19.31
CA LYS A 51 -13.25 3.02 -20.33
C LYS A 51 -14.18 4.17 -19.90
N ASN A 52 -14.32 4.40 -18.61
CA ASN A 52 -15.29 5.35 -18.03
C ASN A 52 -14.64 6.64 -17.51
N VAL A 53 -13.33 6.64 -17.26
CA VAL A 53 -12.57 7.80 -16.73
C VAL A 53 -11.26 7.96 -17.50
N THR A 54 -10.71 9.17 -17.52
CA THR A 54 -9.40 9.41 -18.10
C THR A 54 -8.28 8.84 -17.20
N LYS A 55 -7.09 8.61 -17.78
CA LYS A 55 -5.92 8.17 -17.01
C LYS A 55 -5.60 9.15 -15.88
N GLU A 56 -5.67 10.44 -16.15
CA GLU A 56 -5.38 11.50 -15.20
C GLU A 56 -6.36 11.46 -14.02
N GLN A 57 -7.66 11.32 -14.30
CA GLN A 57 -8.69 11.20 -13.26
C GLN A 57 -8.48 9.96 -12.40
N LEU A 58 -8.11 8.82 -13.01
CA LEU A 58 -7.84 7.59 -12.26
C LEU A 58 -6.59 7.73 -11.40
N ILE A 59 -5.51 8.30 -11.94
CA ILE A 59 -4.27 8.57 -11.20
C ILE A 59 -4.54 9.49 -10.01
N ASP A 60 -5.26 10.60 -10.22
CA ASP A 60 -5.62 11.53 -9.15
C ASP A 60 -6.44 10.86 -8.04
N LYS A 61 -7.45 10.06 -8.41
CA LYS A 61 -8.27 9.30 -7.47
C LYS A 61 -7.43 8.34 -6.62
N VAL A 62 -6.59 7.53 -7.27
CA VAL A 62 -5.76 6.54 -6.57
C VAL A 62 -4.72 7.22 -5.68
N ALA A 63 -4.04 8.26 -6.18
CA ALA A 63 -3.06 9.01 -5.42
C ALA A 63 -3.69 9.68 -4.19
N TYR A 64 -4.89 10.28 -4.33
CA TYR A 64 -5.62 10.86 -3.22
C TYR A 64 -6.02 9.82 -2.16
N THR A 65 -6.49 8.67 -2.61
CA THR A 65 -6.86 7.57 -1.72
C THR A 65 -5.66 7.10 -0.88
N TRP A 66 -4.51 6.86 -1.52
CA TRP A 66 -3.30 6.44 -0.81
C TRP A 66 -2.72 7.54 0.07
N PHE A 67 -2.76 8.80 -0.37
CA PHE A 67 -2.35 9.92 0.47
C PHE A 67 -3.13 9.95 1.80
N ASN A 68 -4.44 9.86 1.75
CA ASN A 68 -5.28 9.87 2.94
C ASN A 68 -4.98 8.67 3.86
N ARG A 69 -4.81 7.48 3.29
CA ARG A 69 -4.45 6.27 4.05
C ARG A 69 -3.10 6.40 4.74
N PHE A 70 -2.07 6.87 4.03
CA PHE A 70 -0.74 7.07 4.62
C PHE A 70 -0.76 8.12 5.74
N VAL A 71 -1.49 9.21 5.57
CA VAL A 71 -1.63 10.24 6.61
C VAL A 71 -2.35 9.66 7.84
N ALA A 72 -3.43 8.91 7.63
CA ALA A 72 -4.17 8.27 8.72
C ALA A 72 -3.31 7.23 9.45
N LEU A 73 -2.65 6.32 8.72
CA LEU A 73 -1.76 5.32 9.31
C LEU A 73 -0.62 5.98 10.09
N ARG A 74 0.00 7.03 9.54
CA ARG A 74 1.04 7.77 10.23
C ARG A 74 0.54 8.44 11.50
N PHE A 75 -0.66 9.04 11.46
CA PHE A 75 -1.30 9.60 12.64
C PHE A 75 -1.55 8.54 13.73
N MET A 76 -2.06 7.38 13.33
CA MET A 76 -2.28 6.25 14.25
C MET A 76 -0.96 5.74 14.85
N ASP A 77 0.09 5.61 14.03
CA ASP A 77 1.42 5.16 14.48
C ASP A 77 2.03 6.11 15.53
N VAL A 78 1.93 7.44 15.29
CA VAL A 78 2.55 8.45 16.18
C VAL A 78 1.83 8.57 17.52
N ASN A 79 0.52 8.27 17.53
CA ASN A 79 -0.32 8.37 18.74
C ASN A 79 -0.57 7.00 19.40
N ASP A 80 0.08 5.94 18.93
CA ASP A 80 -0.11 4.56 19.41
C ASP A 80 -1.58 4.10 19.36
N TYR A 81 -2.29 4.50 18.27
CA TYR A 81 -3.70 4.17 18.03
C TYR A 81 -3.90 2.98 17.10
N GLN A 82 -2.82 2.28 16.71
CA GLN A 82 -2.93 1.09 15.87
C GLN A 82 -3.62 -0.04 16.65
N PRO A 83 -4.77 -0.57 16.18
CA PRO A 83 -5.47 -1.65 16.88
C PRO A 83 -4.63 -2.91 17.05
N ILE A 84 -3.70 -3.14 16.13
CA ILE A 84 -2.78 -4.28 16.14
C ILE A 84 -1.55 -4.05 17.03
N GLY A 85 -1.39 -2.86 17.65
CA GLY A 85 -0.26 -2.54 18.51
C GLY A 85 1.11 -2.46 17.83
N ILE A 86 1.16 -2.44 16.48
CA ILE A 86 2.38 -2.42 15.67
C ILE A 86 2.31 -1.25 14.69
N ARG A 87 3.38 -0.48 14.55
CA ARG A 87 3.45 0.65 13.62
C ARG A 87 3.52 0.16 12.17
N VAL A 88 2.69 0.75 11.33
CA VAL A 88 2.48 0.28 9.96
C VAL A 88 3.36 1.01 8.94
N VAL A 89 3.51 2.32 9.08
CA VAL A 89 4.30 3.17 8.17
C VAL A 89 5.51 3.82 8.84
N SER A 90 5.66 3.63 10.14
CA SER A 90 6.74 4.21 10.93
C SER A 90 7.76 3.17 11.35
N THR A 91 9.01 3.60 11.43
CA THR A 91 10.12 2.81 11.94
C THR A 91 10.22 2.92 13.46
N LEU A 92 10.76 1.91 14.12
CA LEU A 92 11.26 2.02 15.49
C LEU A 92 12.60 2.77 15.49
N GLU A 93 12.97 3.28 16.67
CA GLU A 93 14.28 3.91 16.86
C GLU A 93 15.40 2.93 16.56
N GLY A 94 16.36 3.34 15.72
CA GLY A 94 17.47 2.49 15.28
C GLY A 94 17.16 1.56 14.11
N PHE A 95 15.93 1.55 13.59
CA PHE A 95 15.52 0.74 12.43
C PHE A 95 15.29 1.62 11.19
N THR A 96 15.44 1.00 10.02
CA THR A 96 15.29 1.68 8.72
C THR A 96 14.03 1.28 7.96
N THR A 97 13.35 0.23 8.41
CA THR A 97 12.13 -0.31 7.80
C THR A 97 10.93 -0.17 8.76
N PRO A 98 9.68 -0.08 8.25
CA PRO A 98 8.50 -0.03 9.10
C PRO A 98 8.43 -1.23 10.04
N GLU A 99 7.98 -1.00 11.30
CA GLU A 99 7.94 -2.02 12.35
C GLU A 99 7.19 -3.29 11.90
N ILE A 100 6.04 -3.15 11.21
CA ILE A 100 5.27 -4.28 10.70
C ILE A 100 6.07 -5.18 9.75
N LEU A 101 6.97 -4.61 8.95
CA LEU A 101 7.84 -5.37 8.07
C LEU A 101 8.94 -6.10 8.86
N ASP A 102 9.49 -5.44 9.89
CA ASP A 102 10.52 -6.06 10.73
C ASP A 102 9.94 -7.21 11.57
N GLU A 103 8.71 -7.07 12.06
CA GLU A 103 8.00 -8.18 12.72
C GLU A 103 7.73 -9.34 11.75
N ALA A 104 7.30 -9.05 10.53
CA ALA A 104 7.10 -10.10 9.52
C ALA A 104 8.40 -10.84 9.16
N LYS A 105 9.55 -10.16 9.11
CA LYS A 105 10.88 -10.79 8.92
C LYS A 105 11.24 -11.74 10.06
N ARG A 106 10.73 -11.49 11.27
CA ARG A 106 10.90 -12.38 12.44
C ARG A 106 9.86 -13.51 12.49
N GLY A 107 8.97 -13.59 11.50
CA GLY A 107 7.89 -14.56 11.44
C GLY A 107 6.63 -14.14 12.18
N HIS A 108 6.56 -12.91 12.70
CA HIS A 108 5.43 -12.40 13.44
C HIS A 108 4.51 -11.57 12.54
N ILE A 109 3.30 -12.08 12.28
CA ILE A 109 2.23 -11.35 11.60
C ILE A 109 1.00 -11.42 12.50
N HIS A 110 0.43 -10.27 12.83
CA HIS A 110 -0.75 -10.18 13.70
C HIS A 110 -1.94 -10.95 13.12
N ASP A 111 -2.67 -11.69 13.95
CA ASP A 111 -3.70 -12.64 13.49
C ASP A 111 -4.91 -11.98 12.82
N GLU A 112 -5.18 -10.73 13.16
CA GLU A 112 -6.26 -9.98 12.56
C GLU A 112 -5.96 -9.48 11.14
N ILE A 113 -4.69 -9.45 10.74
CA ILE A 113 -4.27 -9.10 9.39
C ILE A 113 -4.45 -10.32 8.48
N LYS A 114 -5.45 -10.24 7.60
CA LYS A 114 -5.73 -11.33 6.65
C LYS A 114 -4.85 -11.18 5.41
N VAL A 115 -3.74 -11.92 5.41
CA VAL A 115 -2.75 -11.98 4.33
C VAL A 115 -2.32 -13.42 4.08
N ASP A 116 -1.78 -13.69 2.91
CA ASP A 116 -1.16 -14.98 2.60
C ASP A 116 0.21 -15.08 3.30
N ARG A 117 0.19 -15.64 4.52
CA ARG A 117 1.38 -15.83 5.36
C ARG A 117 2.43 -16.72 4.71
N ARG A 118 1.98 -17.74 3.93
CA ARG A 118 2.88 -18.64 3.21
C ARG A 118 3.64 -17.86 2.13
N LYS A 119 2.91 -17.09 1.32
CA LYS A 119 3.51 -16.24 0.28
C LYS A 119 4.52 -15.25 0.88
N ILE A 120 4.17 -14.63 2.02
CA ILE A 120 5.09 -13.72 2.74
C ILE A 120 6.36 -14.45 3.16
N GLY A 121 6.25 -15.63 3.78
CA GLY A 121 7.40 -16.44 4.18
C GLY A 121 8.25 -16.87 2.98
N ASP A 122 7.62 -17.35 1.90
CA ASP A 122 8.31 -17.80 0.70
C ASP A 122 9.05 -16.65 -0.02
N LEU A 123 8.50 -15.42 0.01
CA LEU A 123 9.17 -14.22 -0.50
C LEU A 123 10.39 -13.84 0.37
N LEU A 124 10.23 -13.82 1.69
CA LEU A 124 11.32 -13.45 2.62
C LEU A 124 12.45 -14.47 2.63
N ASP A 125 12.13 -15.75 2.46
CA ASP A 125 13.10 -16.84 2.39
C ASP A 125 13.74 -17.01 1.00
N GLY A 126 13.32 -16.20 0.01
CA GLY A 126 13.83 -16.27 -1.37
C GLY A 126 13.36 -17.50 -2.16
N ARG A 127 12.32 -18.21 -1.71
CA ARG A 127 11.72 -19.35 -2.44
C ARG A 127 10.90 -18.88 -3.64
N ILE A 128 10.34 -17.68 -3.57
CA ILE A 128 9.67 -17.01 -4.70
C ILE A 128 10.64 -15.97 -5.25
N PRO A 129 11.02 -16.04 -6.54
CA PRO A 129 11.85 -15.02 -7.17
C PRO A 129 11.18 -13.65 -7.15
N SER A 130 11.88 -12.63 -6.67
CA SER A 130 11.39 -11.24 -6.63
C SER A 130 12.55 -10.28 -6.81
N SER A 131 12.33 -9.21 -7.53
CA SER A 131 13.30 -8.11 -7.66
C SER A 131 13.44 -7.30 -6.36
N ASN A 132 12.39 -7.29 -5.52
CA ASN A 132 12.37 -6.63 -4.22
C ASN A 132 11.33 -7.29 -3.29
N ALA A 133 11.70 -8.44 -2.72
CA ALA A 133 10.84 -9.24 -1.86
C ALA A 133 10.31 -8.45 -0.65
N GLN A 134 11.16 -7.60 -0.03
CA GLN A 134 10.73 -6.79 1.12
C GLN A 134 9.63 -5.79 0.74
N ASN A 135 9.72 -5.17 -0.41
CA ASN A 135 8.69 -4.24 -0.88
C ASN A 135 7.39 -4.98 -1.22
N GLU A 136 7.47 -6.16 -1.83
CA GLU A 136 6.28 -6.98 -2.12
C GLU A 136 5.61 -7.43 -0.82
N VAL A 137 6.37 -7.90 0.16
CA VAL A 137 5.86 -8.27 1.49
C VAL A 137 5.21 -7.07 2.17
N TYR A 138 5.88 -5.91 2.14
CA TYR A 138 5.33 -4.71 2.75
C TYR A 138 4.00 -4.27 2.11
N LYS A 139 3.86 -4.37 0.79
CA LYS A 139 2.60 -4.11 0.09
C LYS A 139 1.48 -5.05 0.52
N LEU A 140 1.77 -6.35 0.68
CA LEU A 140 0.80 -7.33 1.18
C LEU A 140 0.35 -6.99 2.61
N LEU A 141 1.28 -6.67 3.50
CA LEU A 141 0.99 -6.29 4.87
C LEU A 141 0.16 -5.00 4.94
N LEU A 142 0.57 -3.97 4.20
CA LEU A 142 -0.12 -2.69 4.14
C LEU A 142 -1.56 -2.83 3.64
N THR A 143 -1.77 -3.63 2.59
CA THR A 143 -3.10 -3.96 2.06
C THR A 143 -3.94 -4.69 3.11
N GLY A 144 -3.36 -5.67 3.79
CA GLY A 144 -4.02 -6.43 4.86
C GLY A 144 -4.45 -5.54 6.03
N VAL A 145 -3.60 -4.60 6.45
CA VAL A 145 -3.93 -3.62 7.50
C VAL A 145 -5.05 -2.68 7.06
N CYS A 146 -4.97 -2.12 5.84
CA CYS A 146 -6.04 -1.26 5.33
C CYS A 146 -7.39 -1.99 5.28
N ASN A 147 -7.40 -3.26 4.87
CA ASN A 147 -8.61 -4.09 4.84
C ASN A 147 -9.11 -4.45 6.25
N HIS A 148 -8.21 -4.59 7.23
CA HIS A 148 -8.59 -4.74 8.62
C HIS A 148 -9.23 -3.46 9.16
N LEU A 149 -8.62 -2.30 8.93
CA LEU A 149 -9.12 -0.99 9.36
C LEU A 149 -10.43 -0.59 8.66
N HIS A 150 -10.73 -1.12 7.48
CA HIS A 150 -12.00 -0.92 6.80
C HIS A 150 -13.20 -1.27 7.69
N LYS A 151 -13.08 -2.26 8.57
CA LYS A 151 -14.16 -2.66 9.47
C LYS A 151 -14.59 -1.55 10.42
N THR A 152 -13.64 -0.72 10.85
CA THR A 152 -13.86 0.37 11.82
C THR A 152 -14.05 1.72 11.12
N PHE A 153 -13.31 1.95 10.03
CA PHE A 153 -13.28 3.22 9.28
C PHE A 153 -13.53 3.01 7.78
N PRO A 154 -14.73 2.52 7.38
CA PRO A 154 -14.99 2.12 5.99
C PRO A 154 -14.87 3.27 4.97
N PHE A 155 -15.13 4.52 5.40
CA PHE A 155 -15.03 5.70 4.54
C PHE A 155 -13.58 6.17 4.31
N LEU A 156 -12.65 5.84 5.21
CA LEU A 156 -11.24 6.23 5.11
C LEU A 156 -10.38 5.10 4.53
N PHE A 157 -10.69 3.87 4.90
CA PHE A 157 -10.04 2.66 4.41
C PHE A 157 -11.06 1.86 3.60
N GLU A 158 -11.41 2.34 2.39
CA GLU A 158 -12.17 1.52 1.46
C GLU A 158 -11.45 0.19 1.22
N ARG A 159 -12.21 -0.89 1.05
CA ARG A 159 -11.63 -2.22 0.86
C ARG A 159 -10.74 -2.26 -0.37
N ILE A 160 -9.56 -2.85 -0.21
CA ILE A 160 -8.60 -3.02 -1.29
C ILE A 160 -8.68 -4.48 -1.77
N ASP A 161 -9.37 -4.69 -2.87
CA ASP A 161 -9.51 -5.99 -3.52
C ASP A 161 -9.48 -5.90 -5.06
N ASP A 162 -9.13 -4.73 -5.56
CA ASP A 162 -9.14 -4.41 -6.99
C ASP A 162 -7.82 -3.79 -7.49
N TYR A 163 -7.89 -3.03 -8.58
CA TYR A 163 -6.75 -2.34 -9.18
C TYR A 163 -6.07 -1.28 -8.28
N THR A 164 -6.71 -0.83 -7.20
CA THR A 164 -6.11 0.15 -6.26
C THR A 164 -4.87 -0.45 -5.59
N GLU A 165 -4.87 -1.77 -5.33
CA GLU A 165 -3.68 -2.49 -4.84
C GLU A 165 -2.59 -2.56 -5.92
N LEU A 166 -2.95 -2.82 -7.18
CA LEU A 166 -1.99 -2.86 -8.29
C LEU A 166 -1.22 -1.56 -8.45
N LEU A 167 -1.89 -0.43 -8.17
CA LEU A 167 -1.36 0.92 -8.34
C LEU A 167 -0.77 1.49 -7.05
N LEU A 168 -0.63 0.68 -5.99
CA LEU A 168 0.09 1.06 -4.78
C LEU A 168 1.54 1.41 -5.14
N PRO A 169 1.96 2.65 -4.84
CA PRO A 169 3.28 3.16 -5.18
C PRO A 169 4.43 2.47 -4.45
#